data_c53de826f9b0dbd6d1f9ca7b3f33d53f
#
_entry.id   c53de826f9b0dbd6d1f9ca7b3f33d53f
#
_cell.length_a   1.000
_cell.length_b   1.000
_cell.length_c   1.000
_cell.angle_alpha   90.00
_cell.angle_beta   90.00
_cell.angle_gamma   90.00
#
_symmetry.space_group_name_H-M   'P 1'
#
loop_
_entity.id
_entity.type
_entity.pdbx_description
1 polymer ?
#
loop_
_entity_poly.entity_id
_entity_poly.type
_entity_poly.pdbx_seq_one_letter_code
_entity_poly.pdbx_strand_id
1 'polypeptide(L)'
;MTNRKEKSVLERLIDVNPEAEIWWDSSPIIYNDWVQEVLKELSGEEKEIVQRQLKRYYSPENSQNMLFKGVTTNPSLSMDVFEIQKSYWENFVDGLIDKNPEIDKEGLFWEAYKEIVKRGAQMYMPLFEKSNYKNGYISAQVDPRCMDDKKKMLQQAEELVKLSPNVMIKIPGTKQGYEVIKILTSKGIATNNTLSFVLPQFMVCANAVKEGLEIAKKNKVDLSKWRSVITDMMARYGDMGDLQGKGREIGIELSEADVRWAEIAIIKKAHQILKEQKHPSKMLACSMRVSPPLDDKKVAVWHLEKIAGGNFVYTCPPKFIKALILDCDDLEFSNQIDEEIPKKVLVKLLKVPYFTQAYLEDGLIADEFIYHPAVVATAKEFSNRTFGMINFVSTRLEKKKSN
;
A
#
# COMPACT_ATOMS: atom_id res chain seq x y z
N MET A 1 8.07 26.50 25.15
CA MET A 1 8.56 25.10 25.15
C MET A 1 7.56 24.28 24.38
N THR A 2 8.00 23.57 23.37
CA THR A 2 7.12 22.70 22.58
C THR A 2 6.74 21.48 23.42
N ASN A 3 5.48 21.07 23.37
CA ASN A 3 5.01 19.84 24.01
C ASN A 3 5.24 18.58 23.12
N ARG A 4 6.01 18.75 22.03
CA ARG A 4 6.23 17.69 21.05
C ARG A 4 7.09 16.56 21.62
N LYS A 5 6.68 15.32 21.40
CA LYS A 5 7.35 14.13 21.92
C LYS A 5 8.58 13.76 21.08
N GLU A 6 9.63 13.26 21.73
CA GLU A 6 10.83 12.77 21.03
C GLU A 6 10.52 11.54 20.15
N LYS A 7 9.70 10.59 20.66
CA LYS A 7 9.16 9.51 19.84
C LYS A 7 7.98 10.00 18.99
N SER A 8 8.06 9.77 17.71
CA SER A 8 6.98 10.08 16.77
C SER A 8 5.74 9.20 16.99
N VAL A 9 4.61 9.61 16.43
CA VAL A 9 3.34 8.84 16.44
C VAL A 9 3.55 7.40 15.94
N LEU A 10 4.26 7.23 14.81
CA LEU A 10 4.49 5.90 14.23
C LEU A 10 5.43 5.04 15.07
N GLU A 11 6.42 5.63 15.76
CA GLU A 11 7.26 4.89 16.71
C GLU A 11 6.46 4.42 17.92
N ARG A 12 5.54 5.26 18.44
CA ARG A 12 4.65 4.88 19.54
C ARG A 12 3.65 3.77 19.15
N LEU A 13 3.19 3.78 17.89
CA LEU A 13 2.34 2.69 17.37
C LEU A 13 3.06 1.34 17.39
N ILE A 14 4.32 1.31 16.97
CA ILE A 14 5.13 0.07 16.96
C ILE A 14 5.51 -0.38 18.38
N ASP A 15 5.62 0.52 19.35
CA ASP A 15 5.86 0.14 20.75
C ASP A 15 4.75 -0.77 21.30
N VAL A 16 3.51 -0.69 20.79
CA VAL A 16 2.38 -1.55 21.20
C VAL A 16 2.54 -2.99 20.71
N ASN A 17 3.08 -3.16 19.50
CA ASN A 17 3.41 -4.49 18.96
C ASN A 17 4.67 -4.40 18.07
N PRO A 18 5.85 -4.81 18.56
CA PRO A 18 7.09 -4.79 17.80
C PRO A 18 7.13 -5.70 16.56
N GLU A 19 6.20 -6.64 16.43
CA GLU A 19 6.05 -7.47 15.23
C GLU A 19 5.34 -6.73 14.08
N ALA A 20 4.67 -5.61 14.36
CA ALA A 20 4.09 -4.75 13.34
C ALA A 20 5.18 -3.98 12.59
N GLU A 21 4.86 -3.50 11.40
CA GLU A 21 5.82 -2.84 10.53
C GLU A 21 5.23 -1.55 9.95
N ILE A 22 6.05 -0.52 9.86
CA ILE A 22 5.70 0.68 9.09
C ILE A 22 6.42 0.61 7.73
N TRP A 23 5.65 0.78 6.66
CA TRP A 23 6.17 0.89 5.30
C TRP A 23 5.93 2.29 4.75
N TRP A 24 6.85 2.75 3.93
CA TRP A 24 6.71 3.99 3.18
C TRP A 24 5.81 3.77 1.95
N ASP A 25 4.71 4.48 1.84
CA ASP A 25 3.78 4.36 0.71
C ASP A 25 4.05 5.46 -0.34
N SER A 26 5.25 5.42 -0.91
CA SER A 26 5.68 6.24 -2.04
C SER A 26 7.02 5.73 -2.56
N SER A 27 7.54 6.32 -3.66
CA SER A 27 8.90 6.03 -4.08
C SER A 27 9.93 6.55 -3.05
N PRO A 28 10.90 5.74 -2.61
CA PRO A 28 11.93 6.21 -1.68
C PRO A 28 12.88 7.24 -2.33
N ILE A 29 12.92 7.32 -3.65
CA ILE A 29 13.73 8.28 -4.41
C ILE A 29 13.43 9.72 -4.00
N ILE A 30 12.16 10.04 -3.69
CA ILE A 30 11.70 11.37 -3.33
C ILE A 30 11.58 11.60 -1.82
N TYR A 31 12.07 10.66 -1.00
CA TYR A 31 11.95 10.79 0.46
C TYR A 31 12.61 12.07 1.00
N ASN A 32 13.82 12.38 0.56
CA ASN A 32 14.53 13.57 1.02
C ASN A 32 13.85 14.87 0.54
N ASP A 33 13.31 14.90 -0.66
CA ASP A 33 12.54 16.03 -1.19
C ASP A 33 11.32 16.29 -0.28
N TRP A 34 10.59 15.23 0.05
CA TRP A 34 9.43 15.31 0.95
C TRP A 34 9.82 15.73 2.37
N VAL A 35 10.94 15.24 2.92
CA VAL A 35 11.44 15.70 4.24
C VAL A 35 11.67 17.20 4.25
N GLN A 36 12.29 17.75 3.21
CA GLN A 36 12.50 19.19 3.12
C GLN A 36 11.18 19.98 3.09
N GLU A 37 10.16 19.46 2.39
CA GLU A 37 8.84 20.11 2.37
C GLU A 37 8.17 20.10 3.75
N VAL A 38 8.23 19.01 4.49
CA VAL A 38 7.68 18.95 5.86
C VAL A 38 8.41 19.93 6.77
N LEU A 39 9.73 19.99 6.71
CA LEU A 39 10.55 20.85 7.59
C LEU A 39 10.42 22.35 7.29
N LYS A 40 9.90 22.76 6.13
CA LYS A 40 9.59 24.17 5.84
C LYS A 40 8.40 24.69 6.65
N GLU A 41 7.51 23.85 7.10
CA GLU A 41 6.32 24.23 7.87
C GLU A 41 6.60 24.33 9.38
N LEU A 42 7.81 23.99 9.80
CA LEU A 42 8.22 23.91 11.19
C LEU A 42 9.37 24.88 11.48
N SER A 43 9.48 25.30 12.73
CA SER A 43 10.55 26.21 13.20
C SER A 43 11.05 25.84 14.59
N GLY A 44 12.21 26.39 14.98
CA GLY A 44 12.78 26.22 16.31
C GLY A 44 12.96 24.78 16.75
N GLU A 45 12.76 24.53 18.03
CA GLU A 45 12.92 23.21 18.68
C GLU A 45 12.03 22.13 18.05
N GLU A 46 10.82 22.50 17.64
CA GLU A 46 9.88 21.58 16.99
C GLU A 46 10.46 21.00 15.67
N LYS A 47 11.06 21.86 14.85
CA LYS A 47 11.73 21.45 13.62
C LYS A 47 12.87 20.47 13.89
N GLU A 48 13.65 20.71 14.93
CA GLU A 48 14.78 19.84 15.30
C GLU A 48 14.31 18.46 15.75
N ILE A 49 13.23 18.41 16.57
CA ILE A 49 12.64 17.13 17.00
C ILE A 49 12.14 16.34 15.78
N VAL A 50 11.35 16.98 14.91
CA VAL A 50 10.80 16.31 13.71
C VAL A 50 11.93 15.87 12.76
N GLN A 51 12.97 16.68 12.59
CA GLN A 51 14.12 16.28 11.78
C GLN A 51 14.79 15.02 12.32
N ARG A 52 14.95 14.89 13.65
CA ARG A 52 15.47 13.65 14.26
C ARG A 52 14.52 12.47 14.07
N GLN A 53 13.21 12.68 14.20
CA GLN A 53 12.20 11.63 13.94
C GLN A 53 12.28 11.14 12.49
N LEU A 54 12.27 12.05 11.50
CA LEU A 54 12.32 11.69 10.08
C LEU A 54 13.63 11.02 9.69
N LYS A 55 14.76 11.39 10.32
CA LYS A 55 16.02 10.68 10.14
C LYS A 55 15.96 9.23 10.64
N ARG A 56 15.19 8.94 11.70
CA ARG A 56 14.97 7.57 12.18
C ARG A 56 14.02 6.79 11.28
N TYR A 57 13.13 7.46 10.54
CA TYR A 57 12.21 6.78 9.62
C TYR A 57 12.94 6.10 8.46
N TYR A 58 13.88 6.81 7.85
CA TYR A 58 14.70 6.28 6.77
C TYR A 58 16.16 6.69 6.98
N SER A 59 17.02 5.71 7.19
CA SER A 59 18.46 5.85 7.49
C SER A 59 19.23 4.70 6.85
N PRO A 60 19.66 4.82 5.58
CA PRO A 60 20.37 3.75 4.88
C PRO A 60 21.66 3.32 5.59
N GLU A 61 22.37 4.26 6.23
CA GLU A 61 23.56 4.03 7.02
C GLU A 61 23.29 3.19 8.29
N ASN A 62 22.08 3.30 8.84
CA ASN A 62 21.62 2.53 10.00
C ASN A 62 20.34 1.72 9.66
N SER A 63 20.38 1.01 8.56
CA SER A 63 19.20 0.39 7.95
C SER A 63 18.47 -0.59 8.87
N GLN A 64 19.15 -1.30 9.77
CA GLN A 64 18.50 -2.23 10.70
C GLN A 64 17.57 -1.53 11.69
N ASN A 65 17.92 -0.31 12.12
CA ASN A 65 17.18 0.44 13.14
C ASN A 65 16.20 1.46 12.55
N MET A 66 16.17 1.65 11.23
CA MET A 66 15.21 2.54 10.61
C MET A 66 13.78 2.03 10.78
N LEU A 67 12.82 2.96 10.90
CA LEU A 67 11.41 2.64 11.13
C LEU A 67 10.75 2.00 9.91
N PHE A 68 11.04 2.50 8.71
CA PHE A 68 10.45 1.97 7.48
C PHE A 68 11.06 0.62 7.10
N LYS A 69 10.27 -0.44 7.28
CA LYS A 69 10.70 -1.82 7.02
C LYS A 69 10.50 -2.28 5.58
N GLY A 70 9.81 -1.50 4.76
CA GLY A 70 9.57 -1.76 3.34
C GLY A 70 8.90 -0.58 2.67
N VAL A 71 8.54 -0.77 1.41
CA VAL A 71 7.96 0.27 0.55
C VAL A 71 6.81 -0.30 -0.27
N THR A 72 5.71 0.45 -0.36
CA THR A 72 4.69 0.22 -1.38
C THR A 72 4.75 1.30 -2.44
N THR A 73 4.72 0.88 -3.70
CA THR A 73 4.61 1.78 -4.84
C THR A 73 3.44 1.37 -5.74
N ASN A 74 3.11 2.24 -6.66
CA ASN A 74 2.15 2.01 -7.74
C ASN A 74 2.36 3.07 -8.82
N PRO A 75 1.72 2.98 -10.00
CA PRO A 75 1.87 3.99 -11.04
C PRO A 75 1.52 5.41 -10.60
N SER A 76 0.52 5.59 -9.71
CA SER A 76 0.17 6.91 -9.16
C SER A 76 1.35 7.55 -8.43
N LEU A 77 1.95 6.81 -7.50
CA LEU A 77 3.08 7.27 -6.68
C LEU A 77 4.36 7.43 -7.51
N SER A 78 4.48 6.68 -8.62
CA SER A 78 5.58 6.84 -9.57
C SER A 78 5.47 8.11 -10.40
N MET A 79 4.25 8.59 -10.67
CA MET A 79 4.05 9.89 -11.32
C MET A 79 4.58 11.04 -10.47
N ASP A 80 4.43 10.98 -9.13
CA ASP A 80 4.96 11.99 -8.23
C ASP A 80 6.50 12.13 -8.36
N VAL A 81 7.21 11.04 -8.68
CA VAL A 81 8.66 11.08 -8.94
C VAL A 81 8.99 11.93 -10.18
N PHE A 82 8.18 11.79 -11.24
CA PHE A 82 8.35 12.60 -12.45
C PHE A 82 8.05 14.08 -12.21
N GLU A 83 7.06 14.38 -11.38
CA GLU A 83 6.67 15.74 -11.04
C GLU A 83 7.73 16.44 -10.17
N ILE A 84 8.23 15.76 -9.13
CA ILE A 84 9.17 16.32 -8.16
C ILE A 84 10.57 16.46 -8.76
N GLN A 85 11.05 15.45 -9.50
CA GLN A 85 12.39 15.43 -10.09
C GLN A 85 12.35 15.58 -11.61
N LYS A 86 11.49 16.48 -12.11
CA LYS A 86 11.14 16.63 -13.53
C LYS A 86 12.34 16.67 -14.46
N SER A 87 13.28 17.58 -14.24
CA SER A 87 14.44 17.77 -15.15
C SER A 87 15.31 16.51 -15.24
N TYR A 88 15.48 15.79 -14.13
CA TYR A 88 16.22 14.54 -14.13
C TYR A 88 15.52 13.48 -15.00
N TRP A 89 14.20 13.30 -14.83
CA TRP A 89 13.45 12.28 -15.56
C TRP A 89 13.21 12.64 -17.02
N GLU A 90 13.13 13.92 -17.37
CA GLU A 90 13.16 14.37 -18.77
C GLU A 90 14.46 13.94 -19.46
N ASN A 91 15.63 14.19 -18.84
CA ASN A 91 16.92 13.77 -19.37
C ASN A 91 17.07 12.24 -19.46
N PHE A 92 16.55 11.52 -18.47
CA PHE A 92 16.55 10.06 -18.48
C PHE A 92 15.74 9.50 -19.65
N VAL A 93 14.53 10.00 -19.87
CA VAL A 93 13.64 9.60 -20.99
C VAL A 93 14.29 9.95 -22.32
N ASP A 94 14.89 11.13 -22.46
CA ASP A 94 15.63 11.53 -23.67
C ASP A 94 16.76 10.53 -23.98
N GLY A 95 17.50 10.10 -22.96
CA GLY A 95 18.55 9.09 -23.12
C GLY A 95 18.04 7.70 -23.50
N LEU A 96 16.80 7.34 -23.14
CA LEU A 96 16.16 6.11 -23.62
C LEU A 96 15.78 6.21 -25.10
N ILE A 97 15.25 7.36 -25.52
CA ILE A 97 14.90 7.62 -26.92
C ILE A 97 16.16 7.57 -27.81
N ASP A 98 17.25 8.22 -27.37
CA ASP A 98 18.52 8.24 -28.12
C ASP A 98 19.11 6.82 -28.29
N LYS A 99 18.93 5.95 -27.30
CA LYS A 99 19.39 4.54 -27.35
C LYS A 99 18.50 3.65 -28.21
N ASN A 100 17.21 3.93 -28.28
CA ASN A 100 16.24 3.17 -29.04
C ASN A 100 15.23 4.13 -29.72
N PRO A 101 15.57 4.69 -30.88
CA PRO A 101 14.69 5.65 -31.58
C PRO A 101 13.32 5.10 -31.99
N GLU A 102 13.18 3.78 -32.09
CA GLU A 102 11.94 3.12 -32.47
C GLU A 102 11.03 2.79 -31.23
N ILE A 103 11.47 3.13 -30.06
CA ILE A 103 10.68 2.87 -28.83
C ILE A 103 9.38 3.68 -28.86
N ASP A 104 8.27 3.01 -28.61
CA ASP A 104 6.97 3.69 -28.50
C ASP A 104 6.73 4.26 -27.09
N LYS A 105 5.64 5.00 -26.94
CA LYS A 105 5.28 5.64 -25.65
C LYS A 105 5.02 4.65 -24.53
N GLU A 106 4.45 3.47 -24.82
CA GLU A 106 4.18 2.44 -23.83
C GLU A 106 5.49 1.77 -23.37
N GLY A 107 6.41 1.51 -24.29
CA GLY A 107 7.75 1.03 -23.97
C GLY A 107 8.55 2.03 -23.15
N LEU A 108 8.52 3.33 -23.51
CA LEU A 108 9.17 4.40 -22.73
C LEU A 108 8.62 4.51 -21.32
N PHE A 109 7.29 4.49 -21.18
CA PHE A 109 6.65 4.48 -19.86
C PHE A 109 7.13 3.29 -19.02
N TRP A 110 7.13 2.10 -19.61
CA TRP A 110 7.48 0.88 -18.89
C TRP A 110 8.97 0.85 -18.49
N GLU A 111 9.87 1.30 -19.36
CA GLU A 111 11.30 1.42 -19.03
C GLU A 111 11.56 2.45 -17.92
N ALA A 112 10.91 3.62 -17.99
CA ALA A 112 11.02 4.63 -16.95
C ALA A 112 10.45 4.15 -15.60
N TYR A 113 9.32 3.44 -15.61
CA TYR A 113 8.74 2.83 -14.41
C TYR A 113 9.68 1.77 -13.81
N LYS A 114 10.25 0.89 -14.63
CA LYS A 114 11.23 -0.10 -14.18
C LYS A 114 12.45 0.54 -13.54
N GLU A 115 12.93 1.66 -14.06
CA GLU A 115 14.06 2.37 -13.44
C GLU A 115 13.70 2.97 -12.08
N ILE A 116 12.50 3.52 -11.91
CA ILE A 116 12.02 3.98 -10.59
C ILE A 116 12.02 2.82 -9.59
N VAL A 117 11.45 1.68 -9.98
CA VAL A 117 11.41 0.48 -9.12
C VAL A 117 12.82 0.01 -8.78
N LYS A 118 13.71 -0.09 -9.77
CA LYS A 118 15.09 -0.55 -9.59
C LYS A 118 15.87 0.33 -8.62
N ARG A 119 15.81 1.65 -8.77
CA ARG A 119 16.47 2.60 -7.85
C ARG A 119 15.92 2.50 -6.45
N GLY A 120 14.60 2.46 -6.32
CA GLY A 120 13.97 2.29 -5.02
C GLY A 120 14.40 0.99 -4.35
N ALA A 121 14.48 -0.11 -5.10
CA ALA A 121 14.93 -1.40 -4.60
C ALA A 121 16.38 -1.35 -4.09
N GLN A 122 17.26 -0.69 -4.83
CA GLN A 122 18.66 -0.50 -4.42
C GLN A 122 18.80 0.26 -3.09
N MET A 123 17.95 1.26 -2.84
CA MET A 123 17.96 2.03 -1.59
C MET A 123 17.61 1.17 -0.37
N TYR A 124 16.83 0.10 -0.53
CA TYR A 124 16.40 -0.81 0.54
C TYR A 124 17.19 -2.14 0.60
N MET A 125 18.11 -2.38 -0.33
CA MET A 125 18.97 -3.58 -0.34
C MET A 125 19.75 -3.77 0.97
N PRO A 126 20.35 -2.74 1.60
CA PRO A 126 21.08 -2.92 2.85
C PRO A 126 20.19 -3.46 3.99
N LEU A 127 18.93 -3.04 4.06
CA LEU A 127 17.97 -3.57 5.03
C LEU A 127 17.59 -5.01 4.68
N PHE A 128 17.32 -5.28 3.39
CA PHE A 128 16.93 -6.60 2.92
C PHE A 128 17.96 -7.67 3.28
N GLU A 129 19.23 -7.41 2.99
CA GLU A 129 20.32 -8.33 3.29
C GLU A 129 20.56 -8.48 4.80
N LYS A 130 20.68 -7.36 5.53
CA LYS A 130 20.94 -7.37 6.98
C LYS A 130 19.81 -7.99 7.80
N SER A 131 18.58 -7.98 7.29
CA SER A 131 17.43 -8.61 7.95
C SER A 131 17.25 -10.09 7.62
N ASN A 132 18.18 -10.71 6.89
CA ASN A 132 18.02 -12.05 6.32
C ASN A 132 16.71 -12.16 5.51
N TYR A 133 16.50 -11.19 4.63
CA TYR A 133 15.36 -11.10 3.71
C TYR A 133 13.97 -10.96 4.36
N LYS A 134 13.92 -10.60 5.64
CA LYS A 134 12.63 -10.38 6.34
C LYS A 134 12.01 -9.01 6.02
N ASN A 135 12.85 -7.99 5.79
CA ASN A 135 12.45 -6.61 5.54
C ASN A 135 13.13 -6.06 4.27
N GLY A 136 12.83 -4.81 3.90
CA GLY A 136 13.51 -4.14 2.80
C GLY A 136 12.90 -4.42 1.42
N TYR A 137 11.67 -4.94 1.37
CA TYR A 137 10.96 -5.15 0.10
C TYR A 137 10.46 -3.83 -0.49
N ILE A 138 10.52 -3.75 -1.82
CA ILE A 138 9.84 -2.77 -2.64
C ILE A 138 8.68 -3.45 -3.36
N SER A 139 7.46 -3.03 -3.06
CA SER A 139 6.27 -3.54 -3.72
C SER A 139 6.02 -2.80 -5.03
N ALA A 140 6.29 -3.46 -6.16
CA ALA A 140 6.13 -2.93 -7.51
C ALA A 140 4.87 -3.48 -8.18
N GLN A 141 3.97 -2.60 -8.61
CA GLN A 141 2.67 -2.98 -9.16
C GLN A 141 2.76 -3.22 -10.66
N VAL A 142 2.12 -4.31 -11.14
CA VAL A 142 1.82 -4.48 -12.55
C VAL A 142 0.84 -3.39 -13.02
N ASP A 143 0.81 -3.13 -14.32
CA ASP A 143 -0.05 -2.10 -14.90
C ASP A 143 -1.54 -2.36 -14.54
N PRO A 144 -2.21 -1.44 -13.84
CA PRO A 144 -3.59 -1.61 -13.41
C PRO A 144 -4.58 -1.74 -14.58
N ARG A 145 -4.20 -1.28 -15.77
CA ARG A 145 -5.01 -1.40 -17.00
C ARG A 145 -5.14 -2.84 -17.50
N CYS A 146 -4.34 -3.77 -16.94
CA CYS A 146 -4.31 -5.18 -17.33
C CYS A 146 -4.83 -6.11 -16.24
N MET A 147 -5.66 -5.60 -15.30
CA MET A 147 -6.08 -6.35 -14.12
C MET A 147 -6.96 -7.58 -14.40
N ASP A 148 -7.47 -7.73 -15.61
CA ASP A 148 -8.24 -8.87 -16.14
C ASP A 148 -7.43 -9.77 -17.08
N ASP A 149 -6.18 -9.39 -17.42
CA ASP A 149 -5.30 -10.14 -18.30
C ASP A 149 -4.19 -10.86 -17.50
N LYS A 150 -4.46 -12.11 -17.13
CA LYS A 150 -3.51 -12.97 -16.42
C LYS A 150 -2.16 -13.09 -17.14
N LYS A 151 -2.17 -13.23 -18.47
CA LYS A 151 -0.94 -13.44 -19.27
C LYS A 151 -0.06 -12.20 -19.23
N LYS A 152 -0.66 -11.02 -19.42
CA LYS A 152 0.05 -9.76 -19.39
C LYS A 152 0.57 -9.42 -17.99
N MET A 153 -0.22 -9.66 -16.93
CA MET A 153 0.25 -9.50 -15.55
C MET A 153 1.43 -10.41 -15.23
N LEU A 154 1.44 -11.66 -15.68
CA LEU A 154 2.58 -12.58 -15.49
C LEU A 154 3.82 -12.10 -16.23
N GLN A 155 3.69 -11.67 -17.48
CA GLN A 155 4.80 -11.11 -18.26
C GLN A 155 5.43 -9.92 -17.54
N GLN A 156 4.63 -8.95 -17.11
CA GLN A 156 5.10 -7.77 -16.37
C GLN A 156 5.74 -8.15 -15.03
N ALA A 157 5.16 -9.10 -14.31
CA ALA A 157 5.73 -9.61 -13.05
C ALA A 157 7.12 -10.24 -13.27
N GLU A 158 7.30 -11.02 -14.34
CA GLU A 158 8.59 -11.62 -14.71
C GLU A 158 9.66 -10.58 -15.11
N GLU A 159 9.26 -9.45 -15.66
CA GLU A 159 10.17 -8.34 -15.92
C GLU A 159 10.56 -7.62 -14.62
N LEU A 160 9.57 -7.30 -13.77
CA LEU A 160 9.80 -6.56 -12.53
C LEU A 160 10.67 -7.34 -11.53
N VAL A 161 10.45 -8.64 -11.37
CA VAL A 161 11.22 -9.46 -10.41
C VAL A 161 12.70 -9.56 -10.76
N LYS A 162 13.07 -9.40 -12.05
CA LYS A 162 14.46 -9.39 -12.51
C LYS A 162 15.24 -8.14 -12.14
N LEU A 163 14.55 -7.06 -11.72
CA LEU A 163 15.19 -5.78 -11.42
C LEU A 163 16.02 -5.84 -10.13
N SER A 164 15.54 -6.58 -9.12
CA SER A 164 16.24 -6.74 -7.85
C SER A 164 15.61 -7.85 -7.00
N PRO A 165 16.38 -8.58 -6.19
CA PRO A 165 15.87 -9.69 -5.37
C PRO A 165 14.89 -9.26 -4.26
N ASN A 166 14.83 -7.98 -3.91
CA ASN A 166 13.88 -7.43 -2.93
C ASN A 166 12.63 -6.80 -3.58
N VAL A 167 12.40 -7.02 -4.87
CA VAL A 167 11.15 -6.62 -5.52
C VAL A 167 10.04 -7.61 -5.16
N MET A 168 8.96 -7.08 -4.60
CA MET A 168 7.73 -7.79 -4.30
C MET A 168 6.67 -7.38 -5.35
N ILE A 169 6.07 -8.35 -6.02
CA ILE A 169 5.14 -8.06 -7.11
C ILE A 169 3.75 -7.73 -6.55
N LYS A 170 3.25 -6.53 -6.89
CA LYS A 170 1.94 -6.05 -6.46
C LYS A 170 0.89 -6.32 -7.53
N ILE A 171 -0.11 -7.14 -7.19
CA ILE A 171 -1.09 -7.73 -8.11
C ILE A 171 -2.51 -7.30 -7.73
N PRO A 172 -3.36 -6.86 -8.69
CA PRO A 172 -4.75 -6.51 -8.44
C PRO A 172 -5.58 -7.67 -7.87
N GLY A 173 -6.50 -7.35 -6.96
CA GLY A 173 -7.41 -8.27 -6.27
C GLY A 173 -8.58 -8.72 -7.16
N THR A 174 -8.28 -9.30 -8.32
CA THR A 174 -9.22 -9.89 -9.26
C THR A 174 -9.04 -11.41 -9.31
N LYS A 175 -10.01 -12.14 -9.87
CA LYS A 175 -9.88 -13.58 -10.10
C LYS A 175 -8.57 -13.94 -10.81
N GLN A 176 -8.28 -13.23 -11.91
CA GLN A 176 -7.05 -13.41 -12.69
C GLN A 176 -5.80 -13.04 -11.88
N GLY A 177 -5.89 -11.98 -11.07
CA GLY A 177 -4.79 -11.56 -10.20
C GLY A 177 -4.45 -12.61 -9.14
N TYR A 178 -5.44 -13.26 -8.54
CA TYR A 178 -5.20 -14.32 -7.55
C TYR A 178 -4.62 -15.60 -8.19
N GLU A 179 -4.97 -15.92 -9.44
CA GLU A 179 -4.29 -16.96 -10.20
C GLU A 179 -2.80 -16.62 -10.44
N VAL A 180 -2.50 -15.34 -10.71
CA VAL A 180 -1.11 -14.84 -10.83
C VAL A 180 -0.37 -14.96 -9.51
N ILE A 181 -0.97 -14.55 -8.37
CA ILE A 181 -0.38 -14.68 -7.03
C ILE A 181 -0.03 -16.15 -6.73
N LYS A 182 -0.92 -17.09 -7.02
CA LYS A 182 -0.65 -18.53 -6.88
C LYS A 182 0.58 -18.96 -7.67
N ILE A 183 0.68 -18.55 -8.95
CA ILE A 183 1.80 -18.90 -9.83
C ILE A 183 3.11 -18.27 -9.32
N LEU A 184 3.10 -17.00 -8.96
CA LEU A 184 4.29 -16.32 -8.43
C LEU A 184 4.77 -16.94 -7.12
N THR A 185 3.84 -17.21 -6.20
CA THR A 185 4.13 -17.88 -4.92
C THR A 185 4.72 -19.28 -5.16
N SER A 186 4.20 -20.03 -6.14
CA SER A 186 4.75 -21.35 -6.49
C SER A 186 6.17 -21.30 -7.05
N LYS A 187 6.63 -20.15 -7.51
CA LYS A 187 8.00 -19.86 -7.96
C LYS A 187 8.89 -19.23 -6.85
N GLY A 188 8.40 -19.08 -5.63
CA GLY A 188 9.12 -18.44 -4.51
C GLY A 188 9.23 -16.91 -4.63
N ILE A 189 8.40 -16.28 -5.46
CA ILE A 189 8.40 -14.84 -5.68
C ILE A 189 7.50 -14.17 -4.63
N ALA A 190 7.99 -13.11 -4.01
CA ALA A 190 7.25 -12.33 -3.02
C ALA A 190 6.08 -11.58 -3.66
N THR A 191 4.91 -11.55 -2.98
CA THR A 191 3.68 -10.97 -3.53
C THR A 191 2.98 -10.03 -2.55
N ASN A 192 2.35 -8.99 -3.11
CA ASN A 192 1.42 -8.11 -2.45
C ASN A 192 0.14 -8.03 -3.30
N ASN A 193 -1.05 -8.31 -2.74
CA ASN A 193 -2.26 -8.00 -3.48
C ASN A 193 -2.64 -6.52 -3.30
N THR A 194 -3.39 -5.95 -4.23
CA THR A 194 -3.90 -4.58 -4.18
C THR A 194 -5.28 -4.50 -4.85
N LEU A 195 -5.91 -3.33 -4.87
CA LEU A 195 -7.30 -3.21 -5.33
C LEU A 195 -8.21 -4.21 -4.62
N SER A 196 -8.04 -4.30 -3.31
CA SER A 196 -8.73 -5.23 -2.43
C SER A 196 -9.24 -4.49 -1.20
N PHE A 197 -10.50 -4.75 -0.84
CA PHE A 197 -11.30 -3.93 0.08
C PHE A 197 -12.23 -4.76 0.96
N VAL A 198 -12.43 -6.03 0.62
CA VAL A 198 -13.47 -6.87 1.20
C VAL A 198 -12.93 -8.22 1.64
N LEU A 199 -13.53 -8.77 2.68
CA LEU A 199 -13.11 -10.05 3.27
C LEU A 199 -13.03 -11.19 2.25
N PRO A 200 -14.01 -11.40 1.34
CA PRO A 200 -13.91 -12.43 0.30
C PRO A 200 -12.63 -12.33 -0.55
N GLN A 201 -12.21 -11.10 -0.94
CA GLN A 201 -10.96 -10.90 -1.68
C GLN A 201 -9.74 -11.37 -0.89
N PHE A 202 -9.68 -11.04 0.41
CA PHE A 202 -8.55 -11.43 1.27
C PHE A 202 -8.48 -12.95 1.44
N MET A 203 -9.62 -13.61 1.60
CA MET A 203 -9.69 -15.06 1.75
C MET A 203 -9.30 -15.80 0.45
N VAL A 204 -9.75 -15.32 -0.71
CA VAL A 204 -9.31 -15.88 -2.00
C VAL A 204 -7.80 -15.67 -2.21
N CYS A 205 -7.27 -14.51 -1.83
CA CYS A 205 -5.82 -14.27 -1.85
C CYS A 205 -5.06 -15.23 -0.93
N ALA A 206 -5.52 -15.41 0.30
CA ALA A 206 -4.91 -16.32 1.27
C ALA A 206 -4.89 -17.78 0.74
N ASN A 207 -5.99 -18.24 0.15
CA ASN A 207 -6.05 -19.55 -0.48
C ASN A 207 -5.08 -19.68 -1.66
N ALA A 208 -4.99 -18.66 -2.53
CA ALA A 208 -4.05 -18.64 -3.65
C ALA A 208 -2.58 -18.74 -3.18
N VAL A 209 -2.24 -18.04 -2.10
CA VAL A 209 -0.92 -18.13 -1.46
C VAL A 209 -0.68 -19.52 -0.89
N LYS A 210 -1.64 -20.09 -0.17
CA LYS A 210 -1.54 -21.45 0.40
C LYS A 210 -1.28 -22.49 -0.68
N GLU A 211 -2.08 -22.50 -1.74
CA GLU A 211 -1.92 -23.42 -2.87
C GLU A 211 -0.57 -23.22 -3.58
N GLY A 212 -0.15 -21.97 -3.77
CA GLY A 212 1.16 -21.65 -4.34
C GLY A 212 2.32 -22.21 -3.50
N LEU A 213 2.25 -22.07 -2.17
CA LEU A 213 3.25 -22.63 -1.25
C LEU A 213 3.28 -24.14 -1.24
N GLU A 214 2.15 -24.82 -1.36
CA GLU A 214 2.09 -26.28 -1.49
C GLU A 214 2.81 -26.77 -2.74
N ILE A 215 2.60 -26.07 -3.88
CA ILE A 215 3.30 -26.34 -5.14
C ILE A 215 4.80 -26.08 -4.99
N ALA A 216 5.19 -24.94 -4.41
CA ALA A 216 6.59 -24.58 -4.18
C ALA A 216 7.32 -25.63 -3.32
N LYS A 217 6.71 -26.08 -2.22
CA LYS A 217 7.25 -27.13 -1.35
C LYS A 217 7.42 -28.46 -2.09
N LYS A 218 6.41 -28.88 -2.86
CA LYS A 218 6.47 -30.10 -3.68
C LYS A 218 7.62 -30.05 -4.68
N ASN A 219 7.87 -28.88 -5.27
CA ASN A 219 8.91 -28.66 -6.26
C ASN A 219 10.28 -28.28 -5.64
N LYS A 220 10.38 -28.24 -4.31
CA LYS A 220 11.61 -27.88 -3.56
C LYS A 220 12.14 -26.49 -3.94
N VAL A 221 11.25 -25.54 -4.20
CA VAL A 221 11.62 -24.15 -4.50
C VAL A 221 12.18 -23.48 -3.27
N ASP A 222 13.24 -22.69 -3.44
CA ASP A 222 13.80 -21.87 -2.37
C ASP A 222 12.81 -20.75 -1.99
N LEU A 223 12.38 -20.77 -0.75
CA LEU A 223 11.44 -19.79 -0.17
C LEU A 223 12.13 -18.79 0.77
N SER A 224 13.46 -18.78 0.84
CA SER A 224 14.22 -17.92 1.77
C SER A 224 13.93 -16.43 1.58
N LYS A 225 13.60 -16.01 0.36
CA LYS A 225 13.24 -14.63 -0.01
C LYS A 225 11.75 -14.47 -0.29
N TRP A 226 10.97 -15.51 -0.05
CA TRP A 226 9.53 -15.42 -0.25
C TRP A 226 8.86 -14.67 0.91
N ARG A 227 7.95 -13.79 0.57
CA ARG A 227 7.07 -13.09 1.51
C ARG A 227 5.76 -12.75 0.83
N SER A 228 4.68 -12.71 1.61
CA SER A 228 3.38 -12.27 1.13
C SER A 228 2.74 -11.29 2.10
N VAL A 229 2.14 -10.23 1.57
CA VAL A 229 1.26 -9.33 2.30
C VAL A 229 -0.10 -9.24 1.60
N ILE A 230 -1.17 -9.19 2.37
CA ILE A 230 -2.55 -9.08 1.89
C ILE A 230 -3.05 -7.68 2.24
N THR A 231 -3.18 -6.83 1.23
CA THR A 231 -3.56 -5.43 1.41
C THR A 231 -5.06 -5.25 1.58
N ASP A 232 -5.45 -4.46 2.57
CA ASP A 232 -6.75 -3.83 2.69
C ASP A 232 -6.61 -2.33 2.44
N MET A 233 -7.30 -1.81 1.40
CA MET A 233 -7.33 -0.39 1.07
C MET A 233 -8.48 0.30 1.84
N MET A 234 -8.36 0.32 3.17
CA MET A 234 -9.40 0.58 4.17
C MET A 234 -10.36 1.72 3.79
N ALA A 235 -9.94 2.98 3.83
CA ALA A 235 -10.85 4.10 3.60
C ALA A 235 -11.39 4.17 2.16
N ARG A 236 -10.73 3.57 1.19
CA ARG A 236 -11.27 3.53 -0.17
C ARG A 236 -12.52 2.65 -0.28
N TYR A 237 -12.69 1.67 0.60
CA TYR A 237 -13.93 0.90 0.68
C TYR A 237 -15.12 1.81 1.02
N GLY A 238 -15.01 2.60 2.06
CA GLY A 238 -16.08 3.53 2.47
C GLY A 238 -16.26 4.71 1.54
N ASP A 239 -15.14 5.38 1.19
CA ASP A 239 -15.14 6.62 0.43
C ASP A 239 -15.48 6.37 -1.06
N MET A 240 -14.69 5.54 -1.74
CA MET A 240 -14.83 5.30 -3.19
C MET A 240 -15.93 4.29 -3.52
N GLY A 241 -16.28 3.42 -2.59
CA GLY A 241 -17.43 2.52 -2.69
C GLY A 241 -18.76 3.17 -2.32
N ASP A 242 -18.73 4.41 -1.82
CA ASP A 242 -19.89 5.20 -1.40
C ASP A 242 -20.79 4.46 -0.40
N LEU A 243 -20.20 3.94 0.69
CA LEU A 243 -20.96 3.21 1.72
C LEU A 243 -22.11 4.05 2.31
N GLN A 244 -21.89 5.35 2.53
CA GLN A 244 -22.95 6.24 3.02
C GLN A 244 -24.09 6.36 2.01
N GLY A 245 -23.79 6.50 0.72
CA GLY A 245 -24.79 6.51 -0.36
C GLY A 245 -25.58 5.20 -0.40
N LYS A 246 -24.88 4.07 -0.31
CA LYS A 246 -25.52 2.73 -0.24
C LYS A 246 -26.43 2.57 0.97
N GLY A 247 -26.09 3.15 2.11
CA GLY A 247 -26.98 3.23 3.26
C GLY A 247 -28.24 4.07 2.97
N ARG A 248 -28.06 5.28 2.42
CA ARG A 248 -29.17 6.19 2.09
C ARG A 248 -30.15 5.59 1.07
N GLU A 249 -29.67 4.84 0.08
CA GLU A 249 -30.52 4.14 -0.92
C GLU A 249 -31.58 3.23 -0.28
N ILE A 250 -31.33 2.75 0.94
CA ILE A 250 -32.24 1.86 1.70
C ILE A 250 -32.77 2.50 3.00
N GLY A 251 -32.64 3.83 3.13
CA GLY A 251 -33.17 4.57 4.29
C GLY A 251 -32.33 4.42 5.57
N ILE A 252 -31.06 4.03 5.48
CA ILE A 252 -30.13 3.92 6.62
C ILE A 252 -29.09 5.04 6.54
N GLU A 253 -29.16 6.00 7.45
CA GLU A 253 -28.17 7.06 7.58
C GLU A 253 -26.93 6.53 8.32
N LEU A 254 -25.77 6.59 7.65
CA LEU A 254 -24.47 6.23 8.23
C LEU A 254 -23.67 7.50 8.53
N SER A 255 -23.22 7.63 9.78
CA SER A 255 -22.26 8.66 10.18
C SER A 255 -20.85 8.37 9.67
N GLU A 256 -19.95 9.35 9.76
CA GLU A 256 -18.52 9.14 9.48
C GLU A 256 -17.94 8.03 10.39
N ALA A 257 -18.33 8.00 11.66
CA ALA A 257 -17.94 6.96 12.60
C ALA A 257 -18.42 5.56 12.18
N ASP A 258 -19.65 5.44 11.65
CA ASP A 258 -20.16 4.16 11.12
C ASP A 258 -19.30 3.68 9.94
N VAL A 259 -18.89 4.59 9.04
CA VAL A 259 -18.01 4.25 7.91
C VAL A 259 -16.64 3.77 8.41
N ARG A 260 -16.01 4.51 9.33
CA ARG A 260 -14.73 4.09 9.91
C ARG A 260 -14.84 2.72 10.61
N TRP A 261 -15.93 2.46 11.35
CA TRP A 261 -16.16 1.15 11.96
C TRP A 261 -16.37 0.03 10.94
N ALA A 262 -16.99 0.31 9.79
CA ALA A 262 -17.15 -0.69 8.73
C ALA A 262 -15.79 -1.14 8.19
N GLU A 263 -14.91 -0.19 7.89
CA GLU A 263 -13.56 -0.43 7.41
C GLU A 263 -12.72 -1.22 8.44
N ILE A 264 -12.78 -0.81 9.70
CA ILE A 264 -12.09 -1.46 10.81
C ILE A 264 -12.64 -2.87 11.05
N ALA A 265 -13.95 -3.08 10.93
CA ALA A 265 -14.56 -4.39 11.13
C ALA A 265 -14.05 -5.41 10.10
N ILE A 266 -13.91 -5.00 8.84
CA ILE A 266 -13.43 -5.86 7.75
C ILE A 266 -11.99 -6.30 8.02
N ILE A 267 -11.08 -5.36 8.31
CA ILE A 267 -9.66 -5.70 8.53
C ILE A 267 -9.43 -6.49 9.82
N LYS A 268 -10.15 -6.17 10.90
CA LYS A 268 -10.07 -6.95 12.16
C LYS A 268 -10.48 -8.39 11.94
N LYS A 269 -11.59 -8.61 11.24
CA LYS A 269 -12.07 -9.97 10.94
C LYS A 269 -11.09 -10.73 10.07
N ALA A 270 -10.54 -10.10 9.03
CA ALA A 270 -9.50 -10.70 8.18
C ALA A 270 -8.26 -11.08 8.98
N HIS A 271 -7.76 -10.16 9.82
CA HIS A 271 -6.61 -10.42 10.70
C HIS A 271 -6.87 -11.59 11.65
N GLN A 272 -8.04 -11.65 12.28
CA GLN A 272 -8.41 -12.74 13.18
C GLN A 272 -8.39 -14.10 12.45
N ILE A 273 -9.03 -14.20 11.28
CA ILE A 273 -9.08 -15.44 10.49
C ILE A 273 -7.67 -15.90 10.10
N LEU A 274 -6.83 -15.00 9.58
CA LEU A 274 -5.46 -15.34 9.21
C LEU A 274 -4.62 -15.77 10.42
N LYS A 275 -4.80 -15.12 11.58
CA LYS A 275 -4.14 -15.49 12.83
C LYS A 275 -4.55 -16.89 13.31
N GLU A 276 -5.85 -17.20 13.30
CA GLU A 276 -6.39 -18.51 13.67
C GLU A 276 -5.89 -19.61 12.74
N GLN A 277 -5.83 -19.34 11.45
CA GLN A 277 -5.30 -20.26 10.44
C GLN A 277 -3.77 -20.36 10.45
N LYS A 278 -3.06 -19.57 11.26
CA LYS A 278 -1.58 -19.43 11.24
C LYS A 278 -1.08 -19.18 9.82
N HIS A 279 -1.80 -18.34 9.08
CA HIS A 279 -1.47 -18.04 7.69
C HIS A 279 -0.15 -17.24 7.61
N PRO A 280 0.76 -17.57 6.67
CA PRO A 280 2.08 -16.94 6.61
C PRO A 280 2.10 -15.51 6.08
N SER A 281 1.01 -15.03 5.45
CA SER A 281 0.90 -13.64 5.00
C SER A 281 0.51 -12.72 6.14
N LYS A 282 1.04 -11.49 6.15
CA LYS A 282 0.54 -10.41 7.00
C LYS A 282 -0.55 -9.61 6.28
N MET A 283 -1.53 -9.12 7.03
CA MET A 283 -2.40 -8.05 6.52
C MET A 283 -1.60 -6.76 6.40
N LEU A 284 -1.86 -6.01 5.32
CA LEU A 284 -1.30 -4.68 5.09
C LEU A 284 -2.44 -3.66 5.05
N ALA A 285 -2.43 -2.74 6.02
CA ALA A 285 -3.37 -1.62 6.08
C ALA A 285 -2.84 -0.45 5.23
N CYS A 286 -3.63 0.00 4.26
CA CYS A 286 -3.31 1.19 3.47
C CYS A 286 -4.51 2.10 3.25
N SER A 287 -4.28 3.24 2.62
CA SER A 287 -5.30 4.27 2.37
C SER A 287 -5.97 4.77 3.65
N MET A 288 -5.22 4.76 4.75
CA MET A 288 -5.69 5.24 6.04
C MET A 288 -5.99 6.73 6.03
N ARG A 289 -6.86 7.19 6.93
CA ARG A 289 -7.30 8.58 7.04
C ARG A 289 -7.06 9.12 8.44
N VAL A 290 -6.68 10.39 8.50
CA VAL A 290 -6.97 11.25 9.63
C VAL A 290 -8.40 11.73 9.43
N SER A 291 -9.27 11.43 10.37
CA SER A 291 -10.70 11.77 10.31
C SER A 291 -10.99 13.05 11.09
N PRO A 292 -12.09 13.75 10.79
CA PRO A 292 -12.63 14.77 11.69
C PRO A 292 -12.92 14.17 13.07
N PRO A 293 -13.25 14.97 14.08
CA PRO A 293 -13.60 14.45 15.40
C PRO A 293 -14.69 13.38 15.32
N LEU A 294 -14.40 12.19 15.82
CA LEU A 294 -15.34 11.05 15.86
C LEU A 294 -15.78 10.70 17.29
N ASP A 295 -15.08 11.28 18.26
CA ASP A 295 -15.32 11.24 19.68
C ASP A 295 -14.92 12.60 20.28
N ASP A 296 -14.61 12.70 21.56
CA ASP A 296 -14.22 13.96 22.24
C ASP A 296 -12.85 14.53 21.82
N LYS A 297 -12.15 13.86 20.88
CA LYS A 297 -10.84 14.30 20.38
C LYS A 297 -11.00 15.28 19.21
N LYS A 298 -10.04 16.22 19.09
CA LYS A 298 -9.98 17.16 17.95
C LYS A 298 -9.81 16.47 16.61
N VAL A 299 -9.06 15.38 16.59
CA VAL A 299 -8.73 14.56 15.39
C VAL A 299 -8.76 13.10 15.80
N ALA A 300 -9.30 12.26 14.95
CA ALA A 300 -9.34 10.82 15.14
C ALA A 300 -8.53 10.10 14.05
N VAL A 301 -7.71 9.13 14.46
CA VAL A 301 -6.95 8.27 13.54
C VAL A 301 -7.29 6.81 13.80
N TRP A 302 -8.58 6.49 13.76
CA TRP A 302 -9.10 5.17 14.11
C TRP A 302 -8.50 4.03 13.28
N HIS A 303 -8.05 4.32 12.04
CA HIS A 303 -7.31 3.34 11.22
C HIS A 303 -5.94 2.94 11.81
N LEU A 304 -5.41 3.69 12.79
CA LEU A 304 -4.26 3.29 13.58
C LEU A 304 -4.70 2.84 14.97
N GLU A 305 -5.52 3.65 15.65
CA GLU A 305 -5.90 3.44 17.05
C GLU A 305 -6.62 2.11 17.24
N LYS A 306 -7.65 1.82 16.41
CA LYS A 306 -8.53 0.65 16.58
C LYS A 306 -7.94 -0.67 16.11
N ILE A 307 -6.81 -0.65 15.40
CA ILE A 307 -6.09 -1.87 15.00
C ILE A 307 -4.68 -1.95 15.62
N ALA A 308 -4.33 -0.99 16.50
CA ALA A 308 -3.08 -1.03 17.26
C ALA A 308 -2.98 -2.33 18.08
N GLY A 309 -1.78 -2.89 18.16
CA GLY A 309 -1.52 -4.20 18.77
C GLY A 309 -1.62 -5.38 17.80
N GLY A 310 -2.23 -5.21 16.63
CA GLY A 310 -2.25 -6.24 15.59
C GLY A 310 -0.90 -6.39 14.88
N ASN A 311 -0.64 -7.60 14.36
CA ASN A 311 0.56 -7.88 13.58
C ASN A 311 0.33 -7.46 12.11
N PHE A 312 0.34 -6.15 11.86
CA PHE A 312 0.10 -5.54 10.55
C PHE A 312 1.36 -4.99 9.91
N VAL A 313 1.30 -4.80 8.60
CA VAL A 313 2.08 -3.80 7.88
C VAL A 313 1.20 -2.56 7.72
N TYR A 314 1.62 -1.43 8.28
CA TYR A 314 0.98 -0.13 8.06
C TYR A 314 1.75 0.60 6.97
N THR A 315 1.18 0.74 5.78
CA THR A 315 1.83 1.52 4.73
C THR A 315 1.26 2.93 4.69
N CYS A 316 2.15 3.90 4.92
CA CYS A 316 1.79 5.28 5.22
C CYS A 316 2.28 6.21 4.10
N PRO A 317 1.36 6.86 3.34
CA PRO A 317 1.75 7.82 2.31
C PRO A 317 2.25 9.15 2.91
N PRO A 318 3.07 9.90 2.17
CA PRO A 318 3.66 11.18 2.59
C PRO A 318 2.66 12.13 3.23
N LYS A 319 1.49 12.30 2.61
CA LYS A 319 0.43 13.19 3.09
C LYS A 319 -0.12 12.75 4.45
N PHE A 320 -0.30 11.44 4.66
CA PHE A 320 -0.81 10.91 5.92
C PHE A 320 0.23 11.08 7.04
N ILE A 321 1.51 10.76 6.77
CA ILE A 321 2.59 10.95 7.75
C ILE A 321 2.73 12.43 8.13
N LYS A 322 2.66 13.33 7.15
CA LYS A 322 2.69 14.77 7.40
C LYS A 322 1.56 15.21 8.33
N ALA A 323 0.34 14.75 8.10
CA ALA A 323 -0.79 15.04 8.98
C ALA A 323 -0.59 14.45 10.39
N LEU A 324 -0.04 13.25 10.53
CA LEU A 324 0.32 12.70 11.83
C LEU A 324 1.36 13.56 12.57
N ILE A 325 2.35 14.07 11.84
CA ILE A 325 3.37 14.96 12.42
C ILE A 325 2.78 16.30 12.85
N LEU A 326 1.95 16.94 12.03
CA LEU A 326 1.49 18.29 12.27
C LEU A 326 0.29 18.36 13.24
N ASP A 327 -0.63 17.40 13.14
CA ASP A 327 -1.95 17.50 13.75
C ASP A 327 -2.21 16.46 14.85
N CYS A 328 -1.36 15.41 14.99
CA CYS A 328 -1.66 14.25 15.83
C CYS A 328 -0.53 13.86 16.81
N ASP A 329 0.38 14.77 17.14
CA ASP A 329 1.56 14.43 17.95
C ASP A 329 1.23 13.99 19.39
N ASP A 330 0.03 14.27 19.88
CA ASP A 330 -0.47 13.83 21.19
C ASP A 330 -1.09 12.42 21.19
N LEU A 331 -1.26 11.81 20.01
CA LEU A 331 -1.88 10.49 19.85
C LEU A 331 -1.11 9.40 20.60
N GLU A 332 -1.81 8.64 21.44
CA GLU A 332 -1.29 7.49 22.17
C GLU A 332 -2.00 6.22 21.73
N PHE A 333 -1.31 5.10 21.84
CA PHE A 333 -1.82 3.80 21.43
C PHE A 333 -1.87 2.80 22.60
N SER A 334 -2.90 1.99 22.59
CA SER A 334 -3.04 0.80 23.41
C SER A 334 -3.39 -0.39 22.52
N ASN A 335 -3.32 -1.59 23.07
CA ASN A 335 -3.76 -2.78 22.32
C ASN A 335 -5.29 -2.76 22.15
N GLN A 336 -5.75 -2.39 20.96
CA GLN A 336 -7.18 -2.32 20.59
C GLN A 336 -7.57 -3.32 19.49
N ILE A 337 -6.63 -4.11 18.96
CA ILE A 337 -6.97 -5.08 17.92
C ILE A 337 -7.97 -6.14 18.40
N ASP A 338 -7.90 -6.54 19.65
CA ASP A 338 -8.76 -7.58 20.23
C ASP A 338 -10.09 -7.00 20.79
N GLU A 339 -10.27 -5.65 20.76
CA GLU A 339 -11.54 -5.03 21.16
C GLU A 339 -12.62 -5.30 20.12
N GLU A 340 -13.82 -5.65 20.58
CA GLU A 340 -14.97 -5.90 19.71
C GLU A 340 -15.47 -4.61 19.03
N ILE A 341 -16.01 -4.76 17.84
CA ILE A 341 -16.79 -3.69 17.19
C ILE A 341 -18.06 -3.44 18.03
N PRO A 342 -18.43 -2.17 18.31
CA PRO A 342 -19.63 -1.89 19.08
C PRO A 342 -20.86 -2.58 18.48
N LYS A 343 -21.56 -3.41 19.26
CA LYS A 343 -22.67 -4.26 18.79
C LYS A 343 -23.75 -3.48 18.06
N LYS A 344 -24.10 -2.27 18.55
CA LYS A 344 -25.10 -1.39 17.89
C LYS A 344 -24.67 -0.96 16.51
N VAL A 345 -23.36 -0.64 16.33
CA VAL A 345 -22.79 -0.25 15.04
C VAL A 345 -22.81 -1.43 14.09
N LEU A 346 -22.30 -2.59 14.52
CA LEU A 346 -22.26 -3.79 13.67
C LEU A 346 -23.66 -4.21 13.20
N VAL A 347 -24.65 -4.21 14.10
CA VAL A 347 -26.06 -4.52 13.77
C VAL A 347 -26.63 -3.53 12.76
N LYS A 348 -26.27 -2.23 12.85
CA LYS A 348 -26.65 -1.21 11.89
C LYS A 348 -26.02 -1.47 10.52
N LEU A 349 -24.72 -1.68 10.47
CA LEU A 349 -23.96 -1.95 9.26
C LEU A 349 -24.41 -3.22 8.54
N LEU A 350 -24.73 -4.30 9.26
CA LEU A 350 -25.22 -5.56 8.69
C LEU A 350 -26.59 -5.45 8.02
N LYS A 351 -27.31 -4.34 8.18
CA LYS A 351 -28.53 -4.05 7.41
C LYS A 351 -28.24 -3.49 6.02
N VAL A 352 -26.98 -3.07 5.75
CA VAL A 352 -26.57 -2.51 4.46
C VAL A 352 -25.97 -3.63 3.62
N PRO A 353 -26.60 -4.05 2.51
CA PRO A 353 -26.13 -5.18 1.70
C PRO A 353 -24.69 -5.02 1.22
N TYR A 354 -24.28 -3.81 0.86
CA TYR A 354 -22.91 -3.49 0.46
C TYR A 354 -21.88 -3.87 1.56
N PHE A 355 -22.19 -3.55 2.83
CA PHE A 355 -21.33 -3.95 3.95
C PHE A 355 -21.41 -5.45 4.23
N THR A 356 -22.60 -6.04 4.19
CA THR A 356 -22.77 -7.48 4.45
C THR A 356 -21.98 -8.31 3.46
N GLN A 357 -22.02 -7.97 2.17
CA GLN A 357 -21.22 -8.62 1.13
C GLN A 357 -19.70 -8.47 1.36
N ALA A 358 -19.27 -7.33 1.88
CA ALA A 358 -17.86 -7.08 2.18
C ALA A 358 -17.35 -7.80 3.44
N TYR A 359 -18.24 -8.04 4.42
CA TYR A 359 -17.91 -8.54 5.74
C TYR A 359 -18.06 -10.06 5.89
N LEU A 360 -18.86 -10.72 5.05
CA LEU A 360 -19.01 -12.17 5.03
C LEU A 360 -17.96 -12.82 4.12
N GLU A 361 -17.42 -13.97 4.52
CA GLU A 361 -16.39 -14.68 3.75
C GLU A 361 -16.86 -15.13 2.37
N ASP A 362 -18.16 -15.44 2.26
CA ASP A 362 -18.87 -15.87 1.04
C ASP A 362 -19.77 -14.77 0.44
N GLY A 363 -19.60 -13.52 0.88
CA GLY A 363 -20.45 -12.41 0.47
C GLY A 363 -20.30 -12.01 -1.01
N LEU A 364 -19.17 -12.35 -1.64
CA LEU A 364 -18.88 -12.16 -3.06
C LEU A 364 -18.06 -13.33 -3.59
N ILE A 365 -18.26 -13.69 -4.85
CA ILE A 365 -17.41 -14.67 -5.56
C ILE A 365 -16.33 -13.98 -6.38
N ALA A 366 -15.27 -14.69 -6.73
CA ALA A 366 -14.08 -14.11 -7.38
C ALA A 366 -14.38 -13.42 -8.73
N ASP A 367 -15.38 -13.87 -9.46
CA ASP A 367 -15.83 -13.26 -10.72
C ASP A 367 -16.48 -11.88 -10.54
N GLU A 368 -16.97 -11.57 -9.33
CA GLU A 368 -17.61 -10.30 -9.00
C GLU A 368 -16.62 -9.22 -8.54
N PHE A 369 -15.41 -9.58 -8.11
CA PHE A 369 -14.47 -8.63 -7.53
C PHE A 369 -14.13 -7.46 -8.45
N ILE A 370 -13.97 -7.72 -9.75
CA ILE A 370 -13.63 -6.70 -10.74
C ILE A 370 -14.75 -5.64 -10.91
N TYR A 371 -15.98 -5.97 -10.55
CA TYR A 371 -17.14 -5.08 -10.63
C TYR A 371 -17.45 -4.38 -9.31
N HIS A 372 -16.74 -4.71 -8.22
CA HIS A 372 -16.97 -4.05 -6.94
C HIS A 372 -16.70 -2.54 -7.05
N PRO A 373 -17.61 -1.66 -6.57
CA PRO A 373 -17.53 -0.21 -6.78
C PRO A 373 -16.17 0.41 -6.40
N ALA A 374 -15.61 0.03 -5.25
CA ALA A 374 -14.30 0.53 -4.82
C ALA A 374 -13.15 0.04 -5.74
N VAL A 375 -13.23 -1.17 -6.30
CA VAL A 375 -12.27 -1.68 -7.29
C VAL A 375 -12.34 -0.84 -8.56
N VAL A 376 -13.53 -0.65 -9.11
CA VAL A 376 -13.74 0.12 -10.35
C VAL A 376 -13.24 1.55 -10.21
N ALA A 377 -13.63 2.25 -9.13
CA ALA A 377 -13.23 3.62 -8.88
C ALA A 377 -11.71 3.76 -8.69
N THR A 378 -11.10 2.87 -7.90
CA THR A 378 -9.64 2.89 -7.65
C THR A 378 -8.85 2.52 -8.91
N ALA A 379 -9.28 1.53 -9.67
CA ALA A 379 -8.64 1.14 -10.92
C ALA A 379 -8.67 2.27 -11.96
N LYS A 380 -9.79 3.01 -12.04
CA LYS A 380 -9.90 4.21 -12.89
C LYS A 380 -8.90 5.29 -12.46
N GLU A 381 -8.80 5.58 -11.17
CA GLU A 381 -7.82 6.56 -10.65
C GLU A 381 -6.39 6.14 -10.99
N PHE A 382 -6.02 4.89 -10.75
CA PHE A 382 -4.67 4.39 -11.04
C PHE A 382 -4.37 4.39 -12.54
N SER A 383 -5.35 4.04 -13.38
CA SER A 383 -5.21 4.12 -14.84
C SER A 383 -4.99 5.54 -15.31
N ASN A 384 -5.72 6.52 -14.77
CA ASN A 384 -5.54 7.94 -15.10
C ASN A 384 -4.13 8.43 -14.76
N ARG A 385 -3.57 8.03 -13.63
CA ARG A 385 -2.19 8.37 -13.25
C ARG A 385 -1.16 7.66 -14.15
N THR A 386 -1.43 6.43 -14.57
CA THR A 386 -0.60 5.73 -15.58
C THR A 386 -0.61 6.49 -16.89
N PHE A 387 -1.77 6.97 -17.35
CA PHE A 387 -1.83 7.86 -18.52
C PHE A 387 -1.06 9.16 -18.32
N GLY A 388 -1.02 9.73 -17.13
CA GLY A 388 -0.16 10.86 -16.79
C GLY A 388 1.32 10.58 -17.06
N MET A 389 1.83 9.41 -16.64
CA MET A 389 3.20 8.99 -16.94
C MET A 389 3.45 8.80 -18.44
N ILE A 390 2.50 8.19 -19.15
CA ILE A 390 2.58 8.01 -20.61
C ILE A 390 2.61 9.36 -21.31
N ASN A 391 1.79 10.31 -20.89
CA ASN A 391 1.79 11.67 -21.44
C ASN A 391 3.13 12.39 -21.22
N PHE A 392 3.72 12.23 -20.01
CA PHE A 392 5.04 12.78 -19.72
C PHE A 392 6.09 12.30 -20.73
N VAL A 393 6.18 10.98 -20.92
CA VAL A 393 7.17 10.40 -21.86
C VAL A 393 6.83 10.69 -23.34
N SER A 394 5.54 10.74 -23.69
CA SER A 394 5.09 11.10 -25.05
C SER A 394 5.51 12.51 -25.45
N THR A 395 5.39 13.47 -24.52
CA THR A 395 5.85 14.85 -24.77
C THR A 395 7.33 14.91 -25.08
N ARG A 396 8.16 14.07 -24.44
CA ARG A 396 9.60 13.98 -24.77
C ARG A 396 9.84 13.35 -26.14
N LEU A 397 9.10 12.27 -26.44
CA LEU A 397 9.21 11.59 -27.75
C LEU A 397 8.85 12.53 -28.91
N GLU A 398 7.78 13.32 -28.76
CA GLU A 398 7.37 14.31 -29.81
C GLU A 398 8.42 15.41 -29.99
N LYS A 399 8.96 15.96 -28.88
CA LYS A 399 10.04 16.98 -28.95
C LYS A 399 11.28 16.46 -29.68
N LYS A 400 11.71 15.23 -29.43
CA LYS A 400 12.87 14.60 -30.04
C LYS A 400 12.65 14.32 -31.56
N LYS A 401 11.43 14.01 -31.99
CA LYS A 401 11.09 13.79 -33.41
C LYS A 401 10.95 15.08 -34.19
N SER A 402 10.75 16.22 -33.51
CA SER A 402 10.60 17.54 -34.12
C SER A 402 11.92 18.29 -34.29
N ASN A 403 12.99 17.84 -33.65
CA ASN A 403 14.37 18.34 -33.74
C ASN A 403 15.23 17.47 -34.67
#